data_b0f14e736b1c6a52d0a5bef682dc2b61
#
_entry.id   b0f14e736b1c6a52d0a5bef682dc2b61
#
_cell.length_a   1.000
_cell.length_b   1.000
_cell.length_c   1.000
_cell.angle_alpha   90.00
_cell.angle_beta   90.00
_cell.angle_gamma   90.00
#
_symmetry.space_group_name_H-M   'P 1'
#
loop_
_entity.id
_entity.type
_entity.pdbx_description
1 polymer ?
#
loop_
_entity_poly.entity_id
_entity_poly.type
_entity_poly.pdbx_seq_one_letter_code
_entity_poly.pdbx_strand_id
1 'polypeptide(L)'
;FGKSFLSYESGVYFQARGAYDKAMDQFILYLKHEPKQNGIIERRILLMSDEEEALPIIEKKLIEASENTPTKILNVLSEYYFKQQKYEQSFRKKEEWSHLVKNNTNEWFEFANELRKESQFNYAIKSYNHIIKSSLSPNISGKALLGLAKTFEDQIVPAEEDYLITYFYDNNLFFKDPYGVYSTISTDNLSSSIALYDSMLVTLDRSPLIAEAFFKLGEIQYRMLQDFDKAYVLFSKAMKNKPNKKVKLNTTLRIADVLIAKGELDEAKSFLARQLKSNQIPTIELKRILVHFLDDDPDTTLNMVNTALLKLTPVNPFFNDIMELKNLINKYYDSNQQNRSAFIHFIKAENYLRQKKLGDAMQELLFAIDEFPNSKVTPIMNLRLALINLKLNDYDNA
;
A
#
# COMPACT_ATOMS: atom_id res chain seq x y z
N PHE A 1 -22.74 38.42 27.92
CA PHE A 1 -22.06 37.71 26.82
C PHE A 1 -20.56 37.84 27.04
N GLY A 2 -19.79 36.69 26.93
CA GLY A 2 -18.34 36.71 27.10
C GLY A 2 -17.63 37.42 25.91
N LYS A 3 -16.35 37.78 26.11
CA LYS A 3 -15.53 38.46 25.09
C LYS A 3 -15.36 37.68 23.76
N SER A 4 -15.57 36.36 23.78
CA SER A 4 -15.50 35.46 22.61
C SER A 4 -16.85 35.19 21.93
N PHE A 5 -17.94 35.76 22.49
CA PHE A 5 -19.25 35.61 21.89
C PHE A 5 -19.27 36.27 20.50
N LEU A 6 -19.63 35.58 19.46
CA LEU A 6 -19.57 35.98 18.05
C LEU A 6 -18.16 36.07 17.44
N SER A 7 -17.06 35.75 18.15
CA SER A 7 -15.73 35.81 17.53
C SER A 7 -15.55 34.79 16.40
N TYR A 8 -16.20 33.64 16.48
CA TYR A 8 -16.18 32.68 15.37
C TYR A 8 -16.89 33.25 14.13
N GLU A 9 -18.13 33.73 14.29
CA GLU A 9 -18.94 34.28 13.20
C GLU A 9 -18.29 35.53 12.61
N SER A 10 -17.73 36.40 13.45
CA SER A 10 -16.98 37.56 13.02
C SER A 10 -15.72 37.18 12.24
N GLY A 11 -15.00 36.17 12.69
CA GLY A 11 -13.82 35.63 11.98
C GLY A 11 -14.18 35.09 10.58
N VAL A 12 -15.26 34.30 10.48
CA VAL A 12 -15.77 33.79 9.19
C VAL A 12 -16.22 34.93 8.28
N TYR A 13 -16.90 35.94 8.84
CA TYR A 13 -17.33 37.12 8.07
C TYR A 13 -16.14 37.89 7.49
N PHE A 14 -15.10 38.16 8.28
CA PHE A 14 -13.89 38.82 7.82
C PHE A 14 -13.09 37.99 6.81
N GLN A 15 -13.00 36.68 7.04
CA GLN A 15 -12.38 35.73 6.11
C GLN A 15 -13.03 35.79 4.72
N ALA A 16 -14.38 35.76 4.68
CA ALA A 16 -15.14 35.80 3.43
C ALA A 16 -14.97 37.11 2.63
N ARG A 17 -14.46 38.17 3.27
CA ARG A 17 -14.18 39.49 2.67
C ARG A 17 -12.70 39.72 2.39
N GLY A 18 -11.84 38.73 2.59
CA GLY A 18 -10.39 38.91 2.43
C GLY A 18 -9.74 39.78 3.51
N ALA A 19 -10.45 40.11 4.58
CA ALA A 19 -9.92 40.92 5.68
C ALA A 19 -9.18 39.97 6.68
N TYR A 20 -8.11 39.35 6.22
CA TYR A 20 -7.41 38.26 6.90
C TYR A 20 -6.83 38.64 8.26
N ASP A 21 -6.33 39.89 8.41
CA ASP A 21 -5.81 40.40 9.68
C ASP A 21 -6.90 40.37 10.77
N LYS A 22 -8.10 40.92 10.45
CA LYS A 22 -9.23 40.94 11.35
C LYS A 22 -9.79 39.50 11.60
N ALA A 23 -9.81 38.68 10.58
CA ALA A 23 -10.22 37.28 10.71
C ALA A 23 -9.33 36.54 11.71
N MET A 24 -8.00 36.68 11.61
CA MET A 24 -7.04 36.07 12.52
C MET A 24 -7.19 36.57 13.95
N ASP A 25 -7.41 37.87 14.17
CA ASP A 25 -7.65 38.43 15.51
C ASP A 25 -8.85 37.79 16.17
N GLN A 26 -9.94 37.56 15.43
CA GLN A 26 -11.16 36.90 15.94
C GLN A 26 -10.95 35.42 16.19
N PHE A 27 -10.27 34.70 15.31
CA PHE A 27 -9.97 33.30 15.49
C PHE A 27 -9.04 33.03 16.67
N ILE A 28 -8.01 33.87 16.85
CA ILE A 28 -7.11 33.80 18.02
C ILE A 28 -7.86 34.09 19.31
N LEU A 29 -8.77 35.10 19.31
CA LEU A 29 -9.62 35.41 20.45
C LEU A 29 -10.50 34.22 20.82
N TYR A 30 -11.08 33.56 19.83
CA TYR A 30 -11.90 32.35 20.04
C TYR A 30 -11.07 31.21 20.65
N LEU A 31 -9.90 30.91 20.09
CA LEU A 31 -8.98 29.87 20.61
C LEU A 31 -8.59 30.10 22.07
N LYS A 32 -8.48 31.36 22.50
CA LYS A 32 -8.14 31.71 23.89
C LYS A 32 -9.25 31.32 24.87
N HIS A 33 -10.51 31.43 24.46
CA HIS A 33 -11.65 31.32 25.35
C HIS A 33 -12.45 30.00 25.22
N GLU A 34 -12.40 29.33 24.04
CA GLU A 34 -13.21 28.13 23.74
C GLU A 34 -12.34 26.92 23.37
N PRO A 35 -11.63 26.33 24.34
CA PRO A 35 -10.61 25.30 24.04
C PRO A 35 -11.17 24.00 23.46
N LYS A 36 -12.47 23.72 23.61
CA LYS A 36 -13.09 22.47 23.14
C LYS A 36 -13.33 22.42 21.63
N GLN A 37 -13.23 23.54 20.93
CA GLN A 37 -13.54 23.66 19.51
C GLN A 37 -12.31 24.11 18.66
N ASN A 38 -11.11 23.86 19.18
CA ASN A 38 -9.85 24.27 18.50
C ASN A 38 -9.78 23.75 17.06
N GLY A 39 -10.16 22.52 16.79
CA GLY A 39 -10.08 21.92 15.45
C GLY A 39 -10.92 22.62 14.37
N ILE A 40 -11.99 23.33 14.75
CA ILE A 40 -12.79 24.12 13.79
C ILE A 40 -11.98 25.34 13.34
N ILE A 41 -11.39 26.05 14.29
CA ILE A 41 -10.59 27.26 14.02
C ILE A 41 -9.31 26.89 13.26
N GLU A 42 -8.62 25.84 13.69
CA GLU A 42 -7.44 25.32 13.00
C GLU A 42 -7.74 25.05 11.52
N ARG A 43 -8.82 24.33 11.22
CA ARG A 43 -9.25 24.09 9.85
C ARG A 43 -9.55 25.40 9.09
N ARG A 44 -10.15 26.40 9.74
CA ARG A 44 -10.41 27.71 9.12
C ARG A 44 -9.13 28.46 8.80
N ILE A 45 -8.17 28.49 9.71
CA ILE A 45 -6.85 29.10 9.48
C ILE A 45 -6.12 28.38 8.35
N LEU A 46 -6.14 27.04 8.34
CA LEU A 46 -5.53 26.25 7.27
C LEU A 46 -6.22 26.45 5.91
N LEU A 47 -7.55 26.67 5.87
CA LEU A 47 -8.24 27.03 4.64
C LEU A 47 -7.86 28.43 4.14
N MET A 48 -7.69 29.40 5.04
CA MET A 48 -7.21 30.75 4.65
C MET A 48 -5.80 30.72 4.07
N SER A 49 -4.96 29.77 4.46
CA SER A 49 -3.59 29.66 3.97
C SER A 49 -3.48 29.17 2.51
N ASP A 50 -4.60 28.92 1.83
CA ASP A 50 -4.65 28.73 0.38
C ASP A 50 -4.56 30.05 -0.39
N GLU A 51 -4.78 31.19 0.27
CA GLU A 51 -4.67 32.53 -0.31
C GLU A 51 -3.29 33.12 -0.04
N GLU A 52 -2.53 33.43 -1.08
CA GLU A 52 -1.15 33.94 -0.97
C GLU A 52 -1.05 35.20 -0.11
N GLU A 53 -2.03 36.11 -0.23
CA GLU A 53 -2.10 37.37 0.54
C GLU A 53 -2.29 37.15 2.04
N ALA A 54 -2.88 36.02 2.43
CA ALA A 54 -3.12 35.67 3.83
C ALA A 54 -1.87 35.08 4.54
N LEU A 55 -0.96 34.46 3.80
CA LEU A 55 0.18 33.74 4.37
C LEU A 55 1.02 34.55 5.35
N PRO A 56 1.55 35.77 5.01
CA PRO A 56 2.37 36.53 5.92
C PRO A 56 1.57 37.01 7.15
N ILE A 57 0.27 37.24 6.98
CA ILE A 57 -0.62 37.69 8.07
C ILE A 57 -0.82 36.53 9.06
N ILE A 58 -1.13 35.32 8.56
CA ILE A 58 -1.34 34.14 9.37
C ILE A 58 -0.08 33.81 10.16
N GLU A 59 1.07 33.75 9.50
CA GLU A 59 2.35 33.42 10.14
C GLU A 59 2.67 34.41 11.26
N LYS A 60 2.62 35.71 10.98
CA LYS A 60 2.87 36.76 11.97
C LYS A 60 1.93 36.65 13.18
N LYS A 61 0.63 36.56 12.94
CA LYS A 61 -0.39 36.48 14.00
C LYS A 61 -0.29 35.24 14.87
N LEU A 62 0.04 34.10 14.26
CA LEU A 62 0.24 32.86 15.02
C LEU A 62 1.51 32.93 15.87
N ILE A 63 2.61 33.50 15.35
CA ILE A 63 3.84 33.71 16.12
C ILE A 63 3.57 34.61 17.32
N GLU A 64 2.99 35.79 17.13
CA GLU A 64 2.65 36.73 18.20
C GLU A 64 1.69 36.11 19.25
N ALA A 65 0.71 35.33 18.80
CA ALA A 65 -0.23 34.66 19.70
C ALA A 65 0.42 33.51 20.47
N SER A 66 1.44 32.84 19.90
CA SER A 66 2.13 31.73 20.56
C SER A 66 2.91 32.16 21.79
N GLU A 67 3.39 33.39 21.86
CA GLU A 67 4.08 33.96 23.03
C GLU A 67 3.13 34.04 24.26
N ASN A 68 1.87 34.34 24.03
CA ASN A 68 0.87 34.56 25.09
C ASN A 68 0.06 33.30 25.46
N THR A 69 -0.18 32.41 24.47
CA THR A 69 -0.99 31.20 24.66
C THR A 69 -0.39 30.00 23.93
N PRO A 70 0.86 29.60 24.31
CA PRO A 70 1.62 28.61 23.54
C PRO A 70 0.92 27.24 23.44
N THR A 71 0.28 26.76 24.49
CA THR A 71 -0.39 25.46 24.53
C THR A 71 -1.49 25.28 23.49
N LYS A 72 -2.10 26.37 23.02
CA LYS A 72 -3.21 26.35 22.05
C LYS A 72 -2.75 26.69 20.63
N ILE A 73 -1.73 27.51 20.50
CA ILE A 73 -1.33 28.10 19.23
C ILE A 73 -0.17 27.32 18.57
N LEU A 74 0.76 26.76 19.35
CA LEU A 74 1.93 26.08 18.78
C LEU A 74 1.56 24.87 17.92
N ASN A 75 0.49 24.13 18.27
CA ASN A 75 0.02 23.04 17.42
C ASN A 75 -0.55 23.56 16.10
N VAL A 76 -1.35 24.64 16.13
CA VAL A 76 -1.91 25.28 14.93
C VAL A 76 -0.79 25.82 14.04
N LEU A 77 0.24 26.43 14.65
CA LEU A 77 1.42 26.93 13.93
C LEU A 77 2.24 25.78 13.31
N SER A 78 2.33 24.64 13.99
CA SER A 78 2.94 23.42 13.45
C SER A 78 2.20 22.94 12.20
N GLU A 79 0.85 22.80 12.28
CA GLU A 79 0.03 22.38 11.15
C GLU A 79 0.06 23.38 9.99
N TYR A 80 0.11 24.68 10.29
CA TYR A 80 0.30 25.73 9.28
C TYR A 80 1.62 25.54 8.53
N TYR A 81 2.75 25.38 9.25
CA TYR A 81 4.04 25.12 8.62
C TYR A 81 4.06 23.80 7.84
N PHE A 82 3.37 22.77 8.35
CA PHE A 82 3.25 21.50 7.62
C PHE A 82 2.57 21.70 6.26
N LYS A 83 1.44 22.42 6.23
CA LYS A 83 0.71 22.72 5.00
C LYS A 83 1.55 23.55 4.02
N GLN A 84 2.40 24.44 4.52
CA GLN A 84 3.34 25.23 3.72
C GLN A 84 4.60 24.46 3.34
N GLN A 85 4.66 23.15 3.58
CA GLN A 85 5.82 22.26 3.34
C GLN A 85 7.12 22.73 4.06
N LYS A 86 7.00 23.58 5.08
CA LYS A 86 8.08 24.01 5.96
C LYS A 86 8.27 22.98 7.09
N TYR A 87 8.61 21.73 6.73
CA TYR A 87 8.58 20.58 7.65
C TYR A 87 9.51 20.70 8.86
N GLU A 88 10.66 21.34 8.72
CA GLU A 88 11.56 21.58 9.85
C GLU A 88 10.92 22.51 10.88
N GLN A 89 10.32 23.61 10.45
CA GLN A 89 9.64 24.55 11.32
C GLN A 89 8.40 23.90 11.96
N SER A 90 7.65 23.13 11.17
CA SER A 90 6.53 22.33 11.67
C SER A 90 6.95 21.39 12.80
N PHE A 91 8.01 20.60 12.58
CA PHE A 91 8.52 19.66 13.58
C PHE A 91 8.98 20.38 14.86
N ARG A 92 9.73 21.47 14.74
CA ARG A 92 10.16 22.26 15.90
C ARG A 92 8.98 22.80 16.72
N LYS A 93 7.94 23.34 16.06
CA LYS A 93 6.75 23.82 16.77
C LYS A 93 5.92 22.72 17.40
N LYS A 94 5.87 21.54 16.79
CA LYS A 94 5.28 20.33 17.38
C LYS A 94 6.02 19.87 18.62
N GLU A 95 7.35 19.92 18.59
CA GLU A 95 8.21 19.58 19.72
C GLU A 95 8.03 20.58 20.87
N GLU A 96 8.09 21.91 20.62
CA GLU A 96 7.80 22.96 21.60
C GLU A 96 6.43 22.75 22.26
N TRP A 97 5.39 22.48 21.45
CA TRP A 97 4.04 22.21 21.93
C TRP A 97 3.99 20.99 22.84
N SER A 98 4.69 19.92 22.48
CA SER A 98 4.64 18.65 23.20
C SER A 98 5.23 18.75 24.62
N HIS A 99 6.15 19.68 24.87
CA HIS A 99 6.68 19.94 26.20
C HIS A 99 5.65 20.60 27.13
N LEU A 100 4.62 21.22 26.58
CA LEU A 100 3.59 21.95 27.33
C LEU A 100 2.33 21.14 27.57
N VAL A 101 2.11 20.10 26.76
CA VAL A 101 0.86 19.30 26.78
C VAL A 101 1.16 17.86 27.13
N LYS A 102 0.46 17.36 28.15
CA LYS A 102 0.52 15.94 28.53
C LYS A 102 -0.40 15.11 27.64
N ASN A 103 -0.07 13.82 27.45
CA ASN A 103 -0.89 12.86 26.69
C ASN A 103 -1.12 13.25 25.21
N ASN A 104 -0.06 13.71 24.53
CA ASN A 104 -0.07 14.15 23.13
C ASN A 104 0.36 13.05 22.14
N THR A 105 0.30 11.79 22.54
CA THR A 105 0.82 10.65 21.78
C THR A 105 0.07 10.43 20.46
N ASN A 106 -1.27 10.65 20.46
CA ASN A 106 -2.07 10.47 19.25
C ASN A 106 -1.72 11.54 18.20
N GLU A 107 -1.57 12.78 18.63
CA GLU A 107 -1.19 13.91 17.76
C GLU A 107 0.21 13.72 17.16
N TRP A 108 1.14 13.18 17.94
CA TRP A 108 2.45 12.80 17.42
C TRP A 108 2.37 11.64 16.44
N PHE A 109 1.47 10.68 16.67
CA PHE A 109 1.30 9.54 15.80
C PHE A 109 0.69 9.94 14.45
N GLU A 110 -0.32 10.80 14.45
CA GLU A 110 -0.89 11.39 13.24
C GLU A 110 0.15 12.20 12.47
N PHE A 111 0.87 13.07 13.15
CA PHE A 111 1.94 13.88 12.57
C PHE A 111 3.05 13.02 11.93
N ALA A 112 3.50 11.96 12.61
CA ALA A 112 4.49 11.03 12.08
C ALA A 112 3.98 10.31 10.80
N ASN A 113 2.70 9.90 10.80
CA ASN A 113 2.10 9.27 9.63
C ASN A 113 1.99 10.23 8.44
N GLU A 114 1.61 11.49 8.66
CA GLU A 114 1.53 12.49 7.59
C GLU A 114 2.93 12.81 7.04
N LEU A 115 3.93 13.02 7.90
CA LEU A 115 5.32 13.20 7.46
C LEU A 115 5.81 12.01 6.60
N ARG A 116 5.44 10.78 6.95
CA ARG A 116 5.78 9.59 6.18
C ARG A 116 5.10 9.60 4.80
N LYS A 117 3.82 9.98 4.72
CA LYS A 117 3.09 10.09 3.46
C LYS A 117 3.70 11.15 2.53
N GLU A 118 4.14 12.27 3.11
CA GLU A 118 4.85 13.35 2.39
C GLU A 118 6.33 13.01 2.11
N SER A 119 6.74 11.75 2.32
CA SER A 119 8.13 11.29 2.13
C SER A 119 9.16 12.05 2.97
N GLN A 120 8.74 12.71 4.06
CA GLN A 120 9.60 13.41 4.99
C GLN A 120 10.16 12.44 6.05
N PHE A 121 10.86 11.40 5.58
CA PHE A 121 11.24 10.23 6.37
C PHE A 121 12.07 10.56 7.62
N ASN A 122 13.00 11.52 7.52
CA ASN A 122 13.84 11.91 8.66
C ASN A 122 13.00 12.46 9.83
N TYR A 123 11.99 13.29 9.54
CA TYR A 123 11.11 13.83 10.57
C TYR A 123 10.10 12.80 11.05
N ALA A 124 9.61 11.91 10.18
CA ALA A 124 8.77 10.79 10.56
C ALA A 124 9.50 9.86 11.55
N ILE A 125 10.76 9.49 11.28
CA ILE A 125 11.62 8.69 12.16
C ILE A 125 11.78 9.36 13.53
N LYS A 126 12.08 10.67 13.56
CA LYS A 126 12.19 11.43 14.81
C LYS A 126 10.89 11.40 15.61
N SER A 127 9.76 11.58 14.93
CA SER A 127 8.42 11.59 15.54
C SER A 127 8.04 10.23 16.14
N TYR A 128 8.26 9.11 15.43
CA TYR A 128 8.03 7.78 15.98
C TYR A 128 8.96 7.47 17.15
N ASN A 129 10.23 7.86 17.06
CA ASN A 129 11.18 7.68 18.16
C ASN A 129 10.78 8.50 19.39
N HIS A 130 10.22 9.70 19.23
CA HIS A 130 9.66 10.47 20.34
C HIS A 130 8.54 9.68 21.04
N ILE A 131 7.62 9.09 20.29
CA ILE A 131 6.53 8.26 20.85
C ILE A 131 7.08 7.04 21.60
N ILE A 132 8.05 6.31 21.01
CA ILE A 132 8.64 5.11 21.60
C ILE A 132 9.30 5.44 22.96
N LYS A 133 10.01 6.58 23.03
CA LYS A 133 10.69 7.02 24.24
C LYS A 133 9.76 7.55 25.33
N SER A 134 8.66 8.21 24.94
CA SER A 134 7.74 8.87 25.87
C SER A 134 6.60 7.96 26.36
N SER A 135 6.29 6.88 25.65
CA SER A 135 5.14 6.02 25.95
C SER A 135 5.50 4.91 26.93
N LEU A 136 4.69 4.77 27.98
CA LEU A 136 4.73 3.65 28.91
C LEU A 136 3.84 2.47 28.49
N SER A 137 3.04 2.63 27.43
CA SER A 137 2.14 1.59 26.94
C SER A 137 2.81 0.74 25.85
N PRO A 138 2.98 -0.59 26.08
CA PRO A 138 3.54 -1.49 25.06
C PRO A 138 2.78 -1.47 23.74
N ASN A 139 1.46 -1.30 23.78
CA ASN A 139 0.63 -1.23 22.58
C ASN A 139 0.92 0.05 21.76
N ILE A 140 1.09 1.18 22.41
CA ILE A 140 1.41 2.45 21.76
C ILE A 140 2.83 2.40 21.18
N SER A 141 3.80 1.94 21.98
CA SER A 141 5.17 1.73 21.50
C SER A 141 5.23 0.75 20.33
N GLY A 142 4.44 -0.32 20.37
CA GLY A 142 4.34 -1.28 19.26
C GLY A 142 3.77 -0.67 17.97
N LYS A 143 2.76 0.20 18.06
CA LYS A 143 2.26 0.95 16.90
C LYS A 143 3.31 1.91 16.33
N ALA A 144 4.07 2.57 17.19
CA ALA A 144 5.13 3.48 16.76
C ALA A 144 6.30 2.72 16.13
N LEU A 145 6.69 1.56 16.67
CA LEU A 145 7.68 0.65 16.06
C LEU A 145 7.22 0.18 14.66
N LEU A 146 5.94 -0.19 14.53
CA LEU A 146 5.36 -0.56 13.23
C LEU A 146 5.42 0.60 12.23
N GLY A 147 5.08 1.83 12.67
CA GLY A 147 5.18 3.03 11.85
C GLY A 147 6.63 3.32 11.42
N LEU A 148 7.56 3.20 12.36
CA LEU A 148 9.00 3.39 12.10
C LEU A 148 9.53 2.35 11.09
N ALA A 149 9.19 1.07 11.27
CA ALA A 149 9.58 0.01 10.34
C ALA A 149 9.03 0.25 8.93
N LYS A 150 7.78 0.68 8.82
CA LYS A 150 7.17 1.08 7.54
C LYS A 150 7.88 2.29 6.91
N THR A 151 8.39 3.23 7.72
CA THR A 151 9.14 4.38 7.22
C THR A 151 10.45 3.95 6.56
N PHE A 152 11.14 2.96 7.10
CA PHE A 152 12.32 2.39 6.43
C PHE A 152 11.93 1.56 5.20
N GLU A 153 10.82 0.82 5.25
CA GLU A 153 10.30 0.08 4.11
C GLU A 153 9.94 1.00 2.93
N ASP A 154 9.32 2.16 3.20
CA ASP A 154 8.96 3.15 2.17
C ASP A 154 10.19 3.82 1.52
N GLN A 155 11.36 3.79 2.17
CA GLN A 155 12.61 4.27 1.60
C GLN A 155 13.32 3.23 0.71
N ILE A 156 12.83 2.00 0.67
CA ILE A 156 13.30 1.00 -0.26
C ILE A 156 12.65 1.31 -1.60
N VAL A 157 13.41 1.92 -2.51
CA VAL A 157 12.93 2.25 -3.85
C VAL A 157 12.86 0.97 -4.66
N PRO A 158 11.69 0.58 -5.20
CA PRO A 158 11.62 -0.49 -6.19
C PRO A 158 12.46 -0.11 -7.41
N ALA A 159 13.02 -1.11 -8.08
CA ALA A 159 13.51 -0.91 -9.42
C ALA A 159 12.37 -0.33 -10.26
N GLU A 160 12.54 0.85 -10.80
CA GLU A 160 11.80 1.22 -11.97
C GLU A 160 12.23 0.24 -13.06
N GLU A 161 11.44 -0.80 -13.29
CA GLU A 161 11.54 -1.56 -14.51
C GLU A 161 10.98 -0.63 -15.58
N ASP A 162 11.84 0.15 -16.21
CA ASP A 162 11.55 0.97 -17.38
C ASP A 162 11.28 0.06 -18.60
N TYR A 163 10.31 -0.84 -18.47
CA TYR A 163 9.77 -1.49 -19.64
C TYR A 163 8.80 -0.53 -20.30
N LEU A 164 9.27 0.15 -21.32
CA LEU A 164 8.48 1.00 -22.21
C LEU A 164 7.29 0.27 -22.85
N ILE A 165 7.23 -1.05 -22.74
CA ILE A 165 6.17 -1.88 -23.28
C ILE A 165 5.30 -2.34 -22.14
N THR A 166 4.21 -1.59 -21.92
CA THR A 166 3.14 -2.07 -21.07
C THR A 166 2.50 -3.30 -21.71
N TYR A 167 2.30 -4.29 -20.89
CA TYR A 167 1.58 -5.50 -21.22
C TYR A 167 0.18 -5.16 -21.74
N PHE A 168 -0.34 -5.95 -22.66
CA PHE A 168 -1.70 -5.80 -23.13
C PHE A 168 -2.77 -5.93 -22.03
N TYR A 169 -2.41 -6.37 -20.82
CA TYR A 169 -3.26 -6.43 -19.62
C TYR A 169 -2.53 -5.92 -18.38
N ASP A 170 -1.84 -4.80 -18.51
CA ASP A 170 -0.93 -4.26 -17.48
C ASP A 170 -1.55 -4.14 -16.09
N ASN A 171 -2.81 -3.71 -16.01
CA ASN A 171 -3.53 -3.57 -14.76
C ASN A 171 -4.43 -4.76 -14.40
N ASN A 172 -4.44 -5.83 -15.21
CA ASN A 172 -5.30 -6.98 -14.99
C ASN A 172 -4.79 -7.85 -13.84
N LEU A 173 -5.69 -8.18 -12.90
CA LEU A 173 -5.40 -9.01 -11.72
C LEU A 173 -4.75 -10.36 -12.06
N PHE A 174 -5.12 -10.98 -13.19
CA PHE A 174 -4.64 -12.29 -13.61
C PHE A 174 -3.26 -12.26 -14.27
N PHE A 175 -2.88 -11.11 -14.86
CA PHE A 175 -1.68 -10.97 -15.66
C PHE A 175 -0.64 -10.03 -15.08
N LYS A 176 -1.02 -9.20 -14.08
CA LYS A 176 -0.09 -8.34 -13.38
C LYS A 176 0.96 -9.17 -12.67
N ASP A 177 2.24 -8.89 -12.94
CA ASP A 177 3.33 -9.49 -12.19
C ASP A 177 3.22 -9.09 -10.70
N PRO A 178 2.95 -10.03 -9.78
CA PRO A 178 2.91 -9.75 -8.35
C PRO A 178 4.30 -9.48 -7.77
N TYR A 179 5.36 -9.66 -8.57
CA TYR A 179 6.74 -9.57 -8.15
C TYR A 179 7.35 -8.25 -8.65
N GLY A 180 7.22 -7.19 -7.88
CA GLY A 180 8.14 -6.08 -8.09
C GLY A 180 9.57 -6.57 -7.85
N VAL A 181 10.41 -6.59 -8.87
CA VAL A 181 11.85 -6.82 -8.68
C VAL A 181 12.45 -5.48 -8.33
N TYR A 182 13.13 -5.41 -7.18
CA TYR A 182 13.87 -4.22 -6.81
C TYR A 182 15.30 -4.34 -7.36
N SER A 183 15.72 -3.46 -8.27
CA SER A 183 17.09 -3.47 -8.83
C SER A 183 18.13 -2.99 -7.83
N THR A 184 17.75 -2.06 -6.98
CA THR A 184 18.59 -1.54 -5.91
C THR A 184 17.82 -1.55 -4.60
N ILE A 185 18.16 -2.48 -3.72
CA ILE A 185 17.62 -2.51 -2.36
C ILE A 185 18.59 -1.73 -1.49
N SER A 186 18.11 -0.68 -0.80
CA SER A 186 18.88 -0.07 0.28
C SER A 186 19.03 -1.10 1.41
N THR A 187 20.19 -1.74 1.48
CA THR A 187 20.48 -2.79 2.47
C THR A 187 20.35 -2.29 3.90
N ASP A 188 20.68 -1.03 4.16
CA ASP A 188 20.58 -0.41 5.47
C ASP A 188 19.11 -0.21 5.89
N ASN A 189 18.29 0.29 4.99
CA ASN A 189 16.86 0.47 5.24
C ASN A 189 16.15 -0.88 5.39
N LEU A 190 16.50 -1.86 4.56
CA LEU A 190 15.97 -3.21 4.66
C LEU A 190 16.33 -3.86 6.01
N SER A 191 17.60 -3.80 6.41
CA SER A 191 18.09 -4.35 7.68
C SER A 191 17.43 -3.66 8.87
N SER A 192 17.28 -2.33 8.82
CA SER A 192 16.61 -1.55 9.86
C SER A 192 15.14 -1.92 9.99
N SER A 193 14.45 -2.09 8.86
CA SER A 193 13.04 -2.50 8.85
C SER A 193 12.86 -3.89 9.46
N ILE A 194 13.68 -4.86 9.05
CA ILE A 194 13.66 -6.23 9.59
C ILE A 194 13.91 -6.23 11.10
N ALA A 195 14.96 -5.55 11.56
CA ALA A 195 15.32 -5.48 12.98
C ALA A 195 14.19 -4.90 13.85
N LEU A 196 13.47 -3.90 13.34
CA LEU A 196 12.32 -3.32 14.05
C LEU A 196 11.14 -4.28 14.13
N TYR A 197 10.82 -4.98 13.05
CA TYR A 197 9.77 -6.01 13.10
C TYR A 197 10.15 -7.15 14.04
N ASP A 198 11.40 -7.62 14.02
CA ASP A 198 11.88 -8.66 14.93
C ASP A 198 11.82 -8.18 16.40
N SER A 199 12.15 -6.93 16.69
CA SER A 199 12.02 -6.37 18.04
C SER A 199 10.56 -6.39 18.54
N MET A 200 9.59 -6.14 17.67
CA MET A 200 8.17 -6.25 18.01
C MET A 200 7.78 -7.69 18.37
N LEU A 201 8.33 -8.69 17.67
CA LEU A 201 8.03 -10.10 17.91
C LEU A 201 8.54 -10.58 19.30
N VAL A 202 9.59 -9.93 19.82
CA VAL A 202 10.15 -10.22 21.15
C VAL A 202 9.41 -9.47 22.26
N THR A 203 8.98 -8.23 21.99
CA THR A 203 8.49 -7.32 23.03
C THR A 203 6.99 -7.32 23.21
N LEU A 204 6.22 -7.80 22.24
CA LEU A 204 4.76 -7.76 22.27
C LEU A 204 4.15 -9.16 22.34
N ASP A 205 3.07 -9.27 23.12
CA ASP A 205 2.23 -10.46 23.17
C ASP A 205 1.44 -10.67 21.87
N ARG A 206 0.88 -11.88 21.71
CA ARG A 206 0.05 -12.28 20.59
C ARG A 206 -1.10 -11.29 20.37
N SER A 207 -1.05 -10.57 19.27
CA SER A 207 -1.93 -9.44 18.98
C SER A 207 -2.06 -9.17 17.47
N PRO A 208 -3.02 -8.35 17.04
CA PRO A 208 -3.08 -7.88 15.65
C PRO A 208 -1.83 -7.15 15.17
N LEU A 209 -1.08 -6.47 16.05
CA LEU A 209 0.19 -5.83 15.70
C LEU A 209 1.28 -6.85 15.38
N ILE A 210 1.36 -7.92 16.15
CA ILE A 210 2.27 -9.04 15.88
C ILE A 210 1.91 -9.75 14.58
N ALA A 211 0.61 -9.94 14.32
CA ALA A 211 0.15 -10.50 13.05
C ALA A 211 0.57 -9.62 11.86
N GLU A 212 0.46 -8.30 12.01
CA GLU A 212 0.89 -7.36 10.97
C GLU A 212 2.41 -7.35 10.79
N ALA A 213 3.20 -7.43 11.87
CA ALA A 213 4.66 -7.55 11.80
C ALA A 213 5.10 -8.83 11.06
N PHE A 214 4.50 -9.99 11.37
CA PHE A 214 4.76 -11.22 10.63
C PHE A 214 4.35 -11.11 9.15
N PHE A 215 3.23 -10.46 8.86
CA PHE A 215 2.80 -10.22 7.49
C PHE A 215 3.82 -9.37 6.74
N LYS A 216 4.30 -8.29 7.34
CA LYS A 216 5.29 -7.39 6.73
C LYS A 216 6.65 -8.06 6.51
N LEU A 217 7.14 -8.84 7.48
CA LEU A 217 8.34 -9.66 7.28
C LEU A 217 8.13 -10.69 6.15
N GLY A 218 6.95 -11.28 6.06
CA GLY A 218 6.58 -12.16 4.96
C GLY A 218 6.62 -11.45 3.60
N GLU A 219 6.12 -10.21 3.50
CA GLU A 219 6.20 -9.38 2.29
C GLU A 219 7.65 -9.11 1.87
N ILE A 220 8.52 -8.80 2.83
CA ILE A 220 9.96 -8.59 2.57
C ILE A 220 10.59 -9.87 2.02
N GLN A 221 10.35 -11.02 2.65
CA GLN A 221 10.91 -12.30 2.18
C GLN A 221 10.37 -12.67 0.80
N TYR A 222 9.06 -12.46 0.57
CA TYR A 222 8.40 -12.80 -0.69
C TYR A 222 8.83 -11.89 -1.84
N ARG A 223 8.77 -10.56 -1.64
CA ARG A 223 8.92 -9.58 -2.73
C ARG A 223 10.38 -9.17 -2.96
N MET A 224 11.15 -8.99 -1.88
CA MET A 224 12.49 -8.43 -1.95
C MET A 224 13.56 -9.52 -1.98
N LEU A 225 13.48 -10.49 -1.06
CA LEU A 225 14.49 -11.53 -0.92
C LEU A 225 14.17 -12.80 -1.71
N GLN A 226 12.93 -12.94 -2.20
CA GLN A 226 12.43 -14.10 -2.95
C GLN A 226 12.65 -15.44 -2.21
N ASP A 227 12.67 -15.41 -0.87
CA ASP A 227 12.71 -16.59 -0.02
C ASP A 227 11.27 -17.05 0.28
N PHE A 228 10.72 -17.86 -0.63
CA PHE A 228 9.33 -18.28 -0.59
C PHE A 228 9.02 -19.18 0.61
N ASP A 229 9.98 -20.00 1.06
CA ASP A 229 9.80 -20.87 2.22
C ASP A 229 9.70 -20.08 3.51
N LYS A 230 10.59 -19.11 3.73
CA LYS A 230 10.48 -18.19 4.87
C LYS A 230 9.22 -17.33 4.80
N ALA A 231 8.86 -16.83 3.60
CA ALA A 231 7.64 -16.07 3.41
C ALA A 231 6.40 -16.88 3.84
N TYR A 232 6.29 -18.13 3.39
CA TYR A 232 5.20 -19.03 3.78
C TYR A 232 5.09 -19.22 5.30
N VAL A 233 6.23 -19.47 5.96
CA VAL A 233 6.29 -19.63 7.43
C VAL A 233 5.83 -18.36 8.14
N LEU A 234 6.28 -17.18 7.68
CA LEU A 234 5.92 -15.89 8.28
C LEU A 234 4.44 -15.56 8.08
N PHE A 235 3.90 -15.76 6.87
CA PHE A 235 2.47 -15.58 6.61
C PHE A 235 1.62 -16.57 7.44
N SER A 236 2.06 -17.81 7.59
CA SER A 236 1.40 -18.80 8.46
C SER A 236 1.39 -18.36 9.92
N LYS A 237 2.49 -17.77 10.41
CA LYS A 237 2.56 -17.15 11.76
C LYS A 237 1.62 -15.95 11.87
N ALA A 238 1.54 -15.09 10.83
CA ALA A 238 0.60 -13.98 10.82
C ALA A 238 -0.85 -14.46 11.00
N MET A 239 -1.27 -15.51 10.29
CA MET A 239 -2.62 -16.10 10.42
C MET A 239 -2.91 -16.61 11.84
N LYS A 240 -1.91 -17.12 12.56
CA LYS A 240 -2.05 -17.67 13.93
C LYS A 240 -2.09 -16.59 15.02
N ASN A 241 -1.71 -15.34 14.73
CA ASN A 241 -1.54 -14.27 15.72
C ASN A 241 -2.72 -13.29 15.80
N LYS A 242 -3.96 -13.75 15.63
CA LYS A 242 -5.19 -12.94 15.73
C LYS A 242 -5.19 -11.72 14.78
N PRO A 243 -4.96 -11.91 13.47
CA PRO A 243 -4.94 -10.80 12.52
C PRO A 243 -6.29 -10.09 12.47
N ASN A 244 -6.30 -8.78 12.24
CA ASN A 244 -7.51 -8.06 11.89
C ASN A 244 -8.01 -8.50 10.49
N LYS A 245 -9.23 -8.13 10.11
CA LYS A 245 -9.86 -8.57 8.84
C LYS A 245 -9.00 -8.26 7.61
N LYS A 246 -8.38 -7.09 7.56
CA LYS A 246 -7.54 -6.66 6.43
C LYS A 246 -6.25 -7.49 6.35
N VAL A 247 -5.54 -7.64 7.45
CA VAL A 247 -4.31 -8.45 7.51
C VAL A 247 -4.63 -9.91 7.20
N LYS A 248 -5.73 -10.45 7.73
CA LYS A 248 -6.18 -11.83 7.44
C LYS A 248 -6.41 -12.05 5.94
N LEU A 249 -7.15 -11.14 5.28
CA LEU A 249 -7.41 -11.24 3.84
C LEU A 249 -6.12 -11.16 3.03
N ASN A 250 -5.30 -10.14 3.28
CA ASN A 250 -4.03 -9.96 2.57
C ASN A 250 -3.10 -11.17 2.77
N THR A 251 -3.00 -11.68 4.00
CA THR A 251 -2.19 -12.87 4.30
C THR A 251 -2.71 -14.12 3.56
N THR A 252 -4.04 -14.27 3.47
CA THR A 252 -4.63 -15.36 2.70
C THR A 252 -4.24 -15.31 1.23
N LEU A 253 -4.33 -14.13 0.62
CA LEU A 253 -3.95 -13.94 -0.78
C LEU A 253 -2.45 -14.17 -0.99
N ARG A 254 -1.59 -13.71 -0.07
CA ARG A 254 -0.13 -13.91 -0.15
C ARG A 254 0.31 -15.37 0.04
N ILE A 255 -0.36 -16.11 0.91
CA ILE A 255 -0.10 -17.57 1.02
C ILE A 255 -0.37 -18.26 -0.33
N ALA A 256 -1.47 -17.91 -1.00
CA ALA A 256 -1.75 -18.44 -2.33
C ALA A 256 -0.69 -18.00 -3.37
N ASP A 257 -0.23 -16.73 -3.33
CA ASP A 257 0.83 -16.25 -4.21
C ASP A 257 2.15 -17.00 -3.99
N VAL A 258 2.51 -17.26 -2.73
CA VAL A 258 3.70 -18.05 -2.39
C VAL A 258 3.59 -19.50 -2.90
N LEU A 259 2.43 -20.12 -2.74
CA LEU A 259 2.19 -21.48 -3.24
C LEU A 259 2.28 -21.54 -4.78
N ILE A 260 1.75 -20.53 -5.48
CA ILE A 260 1.93 -20.38 -6.94
C ILE A 260 3.42 -20.23 -7.27
N ALA A 261 4.15 -19.38 -6.56
CA ALA A 261 5.57 -19.15 -6.79
C ALA A 261 6.42 -20.40 -6.55
N LYS A 262 5.99 -21.30 -5.69
CA LYS A 262 6.62 -22.61 -5.45
C LYS A 262 6.18 -23.68 -6.46
N GLY A 263 5.17 -23.43 -7.28
CA GLY A 263 4.56 -24.41 -8.18
C GLY A 263 3.60 -25.38 -7.48
N GLU A 264 3.22 -25.11 -6.23
CA GLU A 264 2.35 -25.97 -5.41
C GLU A 264 0.85 -25.63 -5.65
N LEU A 265 0.39 -25.76 -6.91
CA LEU A 265 -0.95 -25.31 -7.34
C LEU A 265 -2.09 -26.09 -6.66
N ASP A 266 -1.93 -27.39 -6.43
CA ASP A 266 -2.95 -28.21 -5.74
C ASP A 266 -3.12 -27.79 -4.28
N GLU A 267 -2.02 -27.42 -3.63
CA GLU A 267 -2.05 -26.93 -2.28
C GLU A 267 -2.71 -25.54 -2.22
N ALA A 268 -2.42 -24.67 -3.20
CA ALA A 268 -3.08 -23.37 -3.35
C ALA A 268 -4.59 -23.51 -3.56
N LYS A 269 -5.06 -24.40 -4.45
CA LYS A 269 -6.48 -24.71 -4.66
C LYS A 269 -7.16 -25.16 -3.36
N SER A 270 -6.55 -26.13 -2.70
CA SER A 270 -7.05 -26.71 -1.43
C SER A 270 -7.10 -25.65 -0.31
N PHE A 271 -6.06 -24.83 -0.20
CA PHE A 271 -6.00 -23.74 0.79
C PHE A 271 -7.11 -22.71 0.56
N LEU A 272 -7.25 -22.20 -0.66
CA LEU A 272 -8.28 -21.20 -1.01
C LEU A 272 -9.69 -21.75 -0.85
N ALA A 273 -9.94 -23.01 -1.23
CA ALA A 273 -11.23 -23.67 -1.03
C ALA A 273 -11.62 -23.74 0.46
N ARG A 274 -10.66 -24.01 1.36
CA ARG A 274 -10.90 -23.98 2.82
C ARG A 274 -11.26 -22.58 3.32
N GLN A 275 -10.61 -21.53 2.79
CA GLN A 275 -10.91 -20.15 3.20
C GLN A 275 -12.31 -19.71 2.76
N LEU A 276 -12.77 -20.13 1.58
CA LEU A 276 -14.11 -19.81 1.06
C LEU A 276 -15.25 -20.52 1.82
N LYS A 277 -15.01 -21.67 2.43
CA LYS A 277 -16.03 -22.35 3.28
C LYS A 277 -16.47 -21.49 4.48
N SER A 278 -15.59 -20.63 4.97
CA SER A 278 -15.87 -19.80 6.14
C SER A 278 -16.40 -18.41 5.78
N ASN A 279 -16.09 -17.89 4.60
CA ASN A 279 -16.51 -16.55 4.14
C ASN A 279 -16.44 -16.47 2.61
N GLN A 280 -17.56 -16.13 1.95
CA GLN A 280 -17.55 -15.84 0.51
C GLN A 280 -16.96 -14.46 0.27
N ILE A 281 -15.65 -14.39 0.08
CA ILE A 281 -14.93 -13.14 -0.21
C ILE A 281 -14.57 -13.14 -1.70
N PRO A 282 -15.09 -12.19 -2.50
CA PRO A 282 -14.87 -12.17 -3.96
C PRO A 282 -13.40 -12.25 -4.37
N THR A 283 -12.50 -11.54 -3.70
CA THR A 283 -11.06 -11.55 -4.02
C THR A 283 -10.40 -12.92 -3.83
N ILE A 284 -10.86 -13.73 -2.87
CA ILE A 284 -10.37 -15.11 -2.68
C ILE A 284 -10.89 -16.01 -3.81
N GLU A 285 -12.14 -15.83 -4.24
CA GLU A 285 -12.69 -16.55 -5.40
C GLU A 285 -11.91 -16.24 -6.67
N LEU A 286 -11.59 -14.95 -6.92
CA LEU A 286 -10.78 -14.55 -8.06
C LEU A 286 -9.37 -15.15 -8.02
N LYS A 287 -8.74 -15.18 -6.84
CA LYS A 287 -7.44 -15.84 -6.69
C LYS A 287 -7.55 -17.34 -6.98
N ARG A 288 -8.66 -17.99 -6.62
CA ARG A 288 -8.89 -19.39 -6.94
C ARG A 288 -9.06 -19.62 -8.44
N ILE A 289 -9.76 -18.72 -9.15
CA ILE A 289 -9.86 -18.75 -10.61
C ILE A 289 -8.46 -18.65 -11.24
N LEU A 290 -7.60 -17.75 -10.76
CA LEU A 290 -6.22 -17.65 -11.23
C LEU A 290 -5.43 -18.96 -11.05
N VAL A 291 -5.56 -19.63 -9.89
CA VAL A 291 -4.83 -20.87 -9.65
C VAL A 291 -5.30 -21.98 -10.60
N HIS A 292 -6.63 -22.08 -10.87
CA HIS A 292 -7.14 -23.05 -11.85
C HIS A 292 -6.68 -22.72 -13.27
N PHE A 293 -6.62 -21.45 -13.65
CA PHE A 293 -6.07 -21.03 -14.94
C PHE A 293 -4.61 -21.45 -15.10
N LEU A 294 -3.78 -21.24 -14.06
CA LEU A 294 -2.36 -21.61 -14.11
C LEU A 294 -2.08 -23.12 -14.05
N ASP A 295 -3.07 -23.90 -13.70
CA ASP A 295 -3.01 -25.37 -13.60
C ASP A 295 -3.47 -26.07 -14.90
N ASP A 296 -3.32 -25.41 -16.03
CA ASP A 296 -3.63 -25.95 -17.36
C ASP A 296 -5.10 -26.42 -17.54
N ASP A 297 -6.04 -25.80 -16.78
CA ASP A 297 -7.48 -26.17 -16.80
C ASP A 297 -8.37 -25.00 -17.26
N PRO A 298 -8.31 -24.65 -18.57
CA PRO A 298 -9.15 -23.59 -19.13
C PRO A 298 -10.66 -23.87 -19.05
N ASP A 299 -11.08 -25.12 -19.14
CA ASP A 299 -12.49 -25.50 -19.14
C ASP A 299 -13.12 -25.23 -17.76
N THR A 300 -12.48 -25.72 -16.67
CA THR A 300 -12.92 -25.39 -15.29
C THR A 300 -12.81 -23.91 -15.02
N THR A 301 -11.73 -23.26 -15.46
CA THR A 301 -11.56 -21.80 -15.32
C THR A 301 -12.71 -21.05 -15.96
N LEU A 302 -13.10 -21.40 -17.18
CA LEU A 302 -14.19 -20.73 -17.88
C LEU A 302 -15.54 -20.90 -17.17
N ASN A 303 -15.81 -22.10 -16.62
CA ASN A 303 -16.99 -22.36 -15.79
C ASN A 303 -17.02 -21.51 -14.53
N MET A 304 -15.88 -21.38 -13.85
CA MET A 304 -15.74 -20.53 -12.66
C MET A 304 -15.91 -19.05 -13.00
N VAL A 305 -15.30 -18.58 -14.08
CA VAL A 305 -15.43 -17.20 -14.61
C VAL A 305 -16.90 -16.88 -14.91
N ASN A 306 -17.60 -17.77 -15.63
CA ASN A 306 -19.02 -17.57 -15.94
C ASN A 306 -19.86 -17.47 -14.65
N THR A 307 -19.58 -18.32 -13.68
CA THR A 307 -20.26 -18.30 -12.36
C THR A 307 -19.97 -17.02 -11.58
N ALA A 308 -18.73 -16.53 -11.62
CA ALA A 308 -18.33 -15.29 -10.96
C ALA A 308 -19.01 -14.06 -11.59
N LEU A 309 -19.08 -14.01 -12.94
CA LEU A 309 -19.74 -12.93 -13.67
C LEU A 309 -21.24 -12.81 -13.38
N LEU A 310 -21.93 -13.91 -13.05
CA LEU A 310 -23.33 -13.84 -12.63
C LEU A 310 -23.53 -13.14 -11.27
N LYS A 311 -22.49 -13.06 -10.44
CA LYS A 311 -22.53 -12.48 -9.10
C LYS A 311 -21.93 -11.08 -9.04
N LEU A 312 -21.15 -10.70 -10.02
CA LEU A 312 -20.45 -9.42 -10.07
C LEU A 312 -21.26 -8.40 -10.90
N THR A 313 -21.30 -7.18 -10.41
CA THR A 313 -21.85 -6.05 -11.16
C THR A 313 -20.77 -5.36 -11.97
N PRO A 314 -21.09 -4.68 -13.09
CA PRO A 314 -20.10 -3.93 -13.88
C PRO A 314 -19.33 -2.84 -13.12
N VAL A 315 -19.86 -2.39 -11.98
CA VAL A 315 -19.20 -1.41 -11.09
C VAL A 315 -18.09 -2.06 -10.24
N ASN A 316 -18.05 -3.39 -10.18
CA ASN A 316 -17.01 -4.08 -9.42
C ASN A 316 -15.63 -3.86 -10.10
N PRO A 317 -14.59 -3.45 -9.37
CA PRO A 317 -13.28 -3.16 -9.97
C PRO A 317 -12.65 -4.34 -10.72
N PHE A 318 -13.04 -5.57 -10.40
CA PHE A 318 -12.51 -6.78 -11.04
C PHE A 318 -13.37 -7.32 -12.19
N PHE A 319 -14.47 -6.65 -12.51
CA PHE A 319 -15.38 -7.12 -13.56
C PHE A 319 -14.69 -7.18 -14.93
N ASN A 320 -13.97 -6.13 -15.29
CA ASN A 320 -13.24 -6.08 -16.55
C ASN A 320 -12.12 -7.14 -16.60
N ASP A 321 -11.39 -7.33 -15.50
CA ASP A 321 -10.32 -8.33 -15.41
C ASP A 321 -10.83 -9.74 -15.72
N ILE A 322 -12.00 -10.09 -15.19
CA ILE A 322 -12.64 -11.39 -15.42
C ILE A 322 -13.15 -11.50 -16.87
N MET A 323 -13.72 -10.42 -17.41
CA MET A 323 -14.16 -10.38 -18.80
C MET A 323 -12.99 -10.55 -19.76
N GLU A 324 -11.85 -9.94 -19.49
CA GLU A 324 -10.64 -10.10 -20.29
C GLU A 324 -10.10 -11.53 -20.23
N LEU A 325 -10.06 -12.16 -19.04
CA LEU A 325 -9.70 -13.57 -18.92
C LEU A 325 -10.66 -14.48 -19.71
N LYS A 326 -11.97 -14.23 -19.60
CA LYS A 326 -12.98 -14.95 -20.39
C LYS A 326 -12.73 -14.83 -21.89
N ASN A 327 -12.50 -13.59 -22.35
CA ASN A 327 -12.25 -13.33 -23.76
C ASN A 327 -10.94 -13.98 -24.24
N LEU A 328 -9.89 -13.98 -23.42
CA LEU A 328 -8.61 -14.64 -23.68
C LEU A 328 -8.85 -16.14 -23.91
N ILE A 329 -9.51 -16.80 -22.97
CA ILE A 329 -9.79 -18.25 -23.08
C ILE A 329 -10.63 -18.54 -24.31
N ASN A 330 -11.76 -17.85 -24.51
CA ASN A 330 -12.65 -18.09 -25.64
C ASN A 330 -11.98 -17.84 -27.00
N LYS A 331 -11.06 -16.89 -27.08
CA LYS A 331 -10.37 -16.53 -28.32
C LYS A 331 -9.29 -17.54 -28.71
N TYR A 332 -8.53 -18.03 -27.74
CA TYR A 332 -7.32 -18.82 -27.96
C TYR A 332 -7.49 -20.31 -27.65
N TYR A 333 -8.46 -20.68 -26.82
CA TYR A 333 -8.80 -22.05 -26.48
C TYR A 333 -10.14 -22.43 -27.15
N ASP A 334 -10.15 -22.41 -28.47
CA ASP A 334 -11.34 -22.69 -29.28
C ASP A 334 -11.45 -24.18 -29.66
N SER A 335 -12.32 -24.53 -30.64
CA SER A 335 -12.49 -25.89 -31.10
C SER A 335 -11.31 -26.46 -31.92
N ASN A 336 -10.37 -25.61 -32.34
CA ASN A 336 -9.19 -26.02 -33.08
C ASN A 336 -8.15 -26.63 -32.14
N GLN A 337 -7.77 -27.88 -32.36
CA GLN A 337 -6.85 -28.60 -31.49
C GLN A 337 -5.46 -27.93 -31.40
N GLN A 338 -4.94 -27.36 -32.51
CA GLN A 338 -3.67 -26.64 -32.51
C GLN A 338 -3.73 -25.39 -31.60
N ASN A 339 -4.84 -24.63 -31.66
CA ASN A 339 -5.02 -23.49 -30.78
C ASN A 339 -5.08 -23.91 -29.31
N ARG A 340 -5.81 -25.00 -29.00
CA ARG A 340 -5.90 -25.54 -27.62
C ARG A 340 -4.53 -25.96 -27.11
N SER A 341 -3.79 -26.74 -27.88
CA SER A 341 -2.45 -27.19 -27.48
C SER A 341 -1.50 -26.03 -27.26
N ALA A 342 -1.42 -25.10 -28.19
CA ALA A 342 -0.58 -23.90 -28.06
C ALA A 342 -0.96 -23.05 -26.86
N PHE A 343 -2.26 -22.91 -26.56
CA PHE A 343 -2.74 -22.14 -25.42
C PHE A 343 -2.37 -22.78 -24.08
N ILE A 344 -2.36 -24.12 -23.99
CA ILE A 344 -1.88 -24.84 -22.80
C ILE A 344 -0.40 -24.55 -22.54
N HIS A 345 0.45 -24.57 -23.57
CA HIS A 345 1.86 -24.21 -23.44
C HIS A 345 2.03 -22.72 -23.01
N PHE A 346 1.21 -21.83 -23.54
CA PHE A 346 1.17 -20.44 -23.07
C PHE A 346 0.85 -20.34 -21.56
N ILE A 347 -0.15 -21.09 -21.08
CA ILE A 347 -0.49 -21.12 -19.64
C ILE A 347 0.66 -21.66 -18.81
N LYS A 348 1.33 -22.73 -19.27
CA LYS A 348 2.51 -23.28 -18.57
C LYS A 348 3.64 -22.26 -18.49
N ALA A 349 3.90 -21.52 -19.57
CA ALA A 349 4.87 -20.44 -19.55
C ALA A 349 4.48 -19.35 -18.54
N GLU A 350 3.21 -18.93 -18.48
CA GLU A 350 2.70 -17.99 -17.48
C GLU A 350 2.89 -18.49 -16.04
N ASN A 351 2.72 -19.80 -15.81
CA ASN A 351 2.98 -20.41 -14.51
C ASN A 351 4.47 -20.40 -14.16
N TYR A 352 5.36 -20.74 -15.10
CA TYR A 352 6.81 -20.68 -14.89
C TYR A 352 7.31 -19.25 -14.65
N LEU A 353 6.73 -18.24 -15.32
CA LEU A 353 7.03 -16.84 -15.04
C LEU A 353 6.75 -16.46 -13.58
N ARG A 354 5.62 -16.94 -13.02
CA ARG A 354 5.30 -16.70 -11.60
C ARG A 354 6.23 -17.45 -10.63
N GLN A 355 6.84 -18.55 -11.09
CA GLN A 355 7.87 -19.28 -10.34
C GLN A 355 9.28 -18.67 -10.52
N LYS A 356 9.44 -17.59 -11.29
CA LYS A 356 10.74 -17.02 -11.68
C LYS A 356 11.63 -17.94 -12.49
N LYS A 357 11.07 -18.97 -13.10
CA LYS A 357 11.76 -19.93 -13.98
C LYS A 357 11.72 -19.44 -15.42
N LEU A 358 12.47 -18.34 -15.70
CA LEU A 358 12.45 -17.69 -17.01
C LEU A 358 12.88 -18.63 -18.14
N GLY A 359 13.89 -19.46 -17.90
CA GLY A 359 14.37 -20.45 -18.89
C GLY A 359 13.30 -21.48 -19.27
N ASP A 360 12.58 -22.03 -18.26
CA ASP A 360 11.49 -22.99 -18.50
C ASP A 360 10.32 -22.32 -19.24
N ALA A 361 9.99 -21.07 -18.88
CA ALA A 361 8.97 -20.29 -19.57
C ALA A 361 9.34 -20.06 -21.06
N MET A 362 10.59 -19.69 -21.34
CA MET A 362 11.07 -19.53 -22.72
C MET A 362 10.99 -20.84 -23.51
N GLN A 363 11.38 -21.97 -22.92
CA GLN A 363 11.32 -23.28 -23.58
C GLN A 363 9.88 -23.64 -23.98
N GLU A 364 8.91 -23.44 -23.08
CA GLU A 364 7.49 -23.68 -23.39
C GLU A 364 6.98 -22.78 -24.53
N LEU A 365 7.35 -21.48 -24.51
CA LEU A 365 6.94 -20.56 -25.57
C LEU A 365 7.58 -20.91 -26.92
N LEU A 366 8.89 -21.17 -26.97
CA LEU A 366 9.60 -21.53 -28.21
C LEU A 366 9.06 -22.84 -28.78
N PHE A 367 8.89 -23.87 -27.93
CA PHE A 367 8.31 -25.14 -28.35
C PHE A 367 6.92 -24.93 -29.00
N ALA A 368 6.06 -24.14 -28.35
CA ALA A 368 4.71 -23.90 -28.90
C ALA A 368 4.70 -23.06 -30.17
N ILE A 369 5.61 -22.13 -30.33
CA ILE A 369 5.77 -21.32 -31.55
C ILE A 369 6.20 -22.20 -32.72
N ASP A 370 7.14 -23.14 -32.49
CA ASP A 370 7.65 -24.06 -33.51
C ASP A 370 6.60 -25.12 -33.90
N GLU A 371 5.94 -25.74 -32.93
CA GLU A 371 4.98 -26.81 -33.18
C GLU A 371 3.62 -26.29 -33.71
N PHE A 372 3.22 -25.07 -33.31
CA PHE A 372 1.94 -24.48 -33.64
C PHE A 372 2.05 -23.08 -34.26
N PRO A 373 2.83 -22.87 -35.32
CA PRO A 373 3.17 -21.55 -35.85
C PRO A 373 1.96 -20.75 -36.31
N ASN A 374 0.89 -21.40 -36.69
CA ASN A 374 -0.36 -20.78 -37.16
C ASN A 374 -1.42 -20.65 -36.06
N SER A 375 -1.07 -20.92 -34.82
CA SER A 375 -1.99 -20.76 -33.70
C SER A 375 -2.34 -19.27 -33.47
N LYS A 376 -3.58 -19.02 -33.10
CA LYS A 376 -4.06 -17.67 -32.76
C LYS A 376 -3.30 -17.03 -31.60
N VAL A 377 -2.73 -17.81 -30.68
CA VAL A 377 -1.98 -17.32 -29.50
C VAL A 377 -0.51 -17.03 -29.83
N THR A 378 0.02 -17.47 -30.97
CA THR A 378 1.43 -17.28 -31.35
C THR A 378 1.91 -15.81 -31.26
N PRO A 379 1.15 -14.79 -31.69
CA PRO A 379 1.59 -13.39 -31.56
C PRO A 379 1.78 -12.96 -30.09
N ILE A 380 0.97 -13.49 -29.18
CA ILE A 380 1.10 -13.20 -27.75
C ILE A 380 2.29 -13.93 -27.16
N MET A 381 2.56 -15.15 -27.57
CA MET A 381 3.73 -15.91 -27.14
C MET A 381 5.03 -15.23 -27.58
N ASN A 382 5.07 -14.70 -28.81
CA ASN A 382 6.22 -13.89 -29.28
C ASN A 382 6.42 -12.64 -28.43
N LEU A 383 5.34 -11.91 -28.10
CA LEU A 383 5.43 -10.75 -27.22
C LEU A 383 5.97 -11.13 -25.83
N ARG A 384 5.51 -12.26 -25.26
CA ARG A 384 6.02 -12.78 -23.99
C ARG A 384 7.50 -13.11 -24.06
N LEU A 385 7.93 -13.75 -25.12
CA LEU A 385 9.32 -14.11 -25.36
C LEU A 385 10.20 -12.85 -25.45
N ALA A 386 9.77 -11.85 -26.22
CA ALA A 386 10.46 -10.56 -26.32
C ALA A 386 10.61 -9.89 -24.93
N LEU A 387 9.56 -9.87 -24.12
CA LEU A 387 9.61 -9.30 -22.75
C LEU A 387 10.55 -10.08 -21.82
N ILE A 388 10.62 -11.41 -21.96
CA ILE A 388 11.59 -12.22 -21.20
C ILE A 388 13.00 -11.89 -21.62
N ASN A 389 13.28 -11.78 -22.93
CA ASN A 389 14.59 -11.43 -23.46
C ASN A 389 15.02 -10.02 -22.99
N LEU A 390 14.12 -9.04 -23.01
CA LEU A 390 14.39 -7.71 -22.44
C LEU A 390 14.78 -7.79 -20.96
N LYS A 391 14.09 -8.63 -20.19
CA LYS A 391 14.38 -8.83 -18.78
C LYS A 391 15.74 -9.50 -18.53
N LEU A 392 16.19 -10.32 -19.47
CA LEU A 392 17.51 -10.96 -19.46
C LEU A 392 18.60 -10.07 -20.07
N ASN A 393 18.28 -8.85 -20.51
CA ASN A 393 19.14 -7.92 -21.25
C ASN A 393 19.63 -8.49 -22.60
N ASP A 394 18.89 -9.43 -23.18
CA ASP A 394 19.12 -9.99 -24.50
C ASP A 394 18.32 -9.18 -25.54
N TYR A 395 18.87 -8.03 -25.89
CA TYR A 395 18.22 -7.07 -26.79
C TYR A 395 18.20 -7.55 -28.24
N ASP A 396 19.11 -8.44 -28.62
CA ASP A 396 19.23 -8.95 -30.00
C ASP A 396 18.08 -9.92 -30.32
N ASN A 397 17.59 -10.65 -29.30
CA ASN A 397 16.51 -11.63 -29.44
C ASN A 397 15.15 -11.08 -28.94
N ALA A 398 15.07 -9.82 -28.48
CA ALA A 398 13.85 -9.16 -28.03
C ALA A 398 13.13 -8.42 -29.17
#